data_e6dd89369b32b1b6ae7b4a88bce17209
#
_entry.id   e6dd89369b32b1b6ae7b4a88bce17209
#
_cell.length_a   1.000
_cell.length_b   1.000
_cell.length_c   1.000
_cell.angle_alpha   90.00
_cell.angle_beta   90.00
_cell.angle_gamma   90.00
#
_symmetry.space_group_name_H-M   'P 1'
#
loop_
_entity.id
_entity.type
_entity.pdbx_description
1 polymer ?
#
loop_
_entity_poly.entity_id
_entity_poly.type
_entity_poly.pdbx_seq_one_letter_code
_entity_poly.pdbx_strand_id
1 'polypeptide(L)'
;MLFGLMGFQGFAKWYAELGKLRIFWAKPVKSINLLAKEDSLYFVAVEWIVRGKIRDAIICIAEKQYEISKIIGKLRDYGDSVKILIVPEESPINLSLVNARSILYFWNMDAKTLEPNRHTRMKIYSEWGDDELRMFMKIHKESWGFFIPPRQGDHIVLVAFLNDSPVGMTYLNIHNFNIDYGIHVIKSHWRSRIGTALLAETLKLARSMNATSISVVRVFRSVGGASSDTRAVKFYRANNPSMKMSVYRLNY
;
A
#
# COMPACT_ATOMS: atom_id res chain seq x y z
N MET A 1 15.27 -9.27 -3.59
CA MET A 1 14.82 -7.85 -3.73
C MET A 1 13.59 -7.80 -4.62
N LEU A 2 12.54 -7.07 -4.22
CA LEU A 2 11.29 -6.96 -4.98
C LEU A 2 11.53 -6.47 -6.42
N PHE A 3 12.47 -5.54 -6.61
CA PHE A 3 12.87 -5.03 -7.93
C PHE A 3 13.50 -6.10 -8.82
N GLY A 4 14.13 -7.13 -8.26
CA GLY A 4 14.74 -8.21 -9.04
C GLY A 4 13.75 -9.08 -9.81
N LEU A 5 12.50 -9.21 -9.30
CA LEU A 5 11.45 -10.03 -9.92
C LEU A 5 10.57 -9.25 -10.89
N MET A 6 10.28 -7.98 -10.62
CA MET A 6 9.41 -7.15 -11.45
C MET A 6 10.17 -6.21 -12.39
N GLY A 7 11.42 -5.90 -12.09
CA GLY A 7 12.10 -4.74 -12.68
C GLY A 7 11.44 -3.41 -12.30
N PHE A 8 12.08 -2.28 -12.63
CA PHE A 8 11.59 -0.95 -12.23
C PHE A 8 10.34 -0.52 -12.99
N GLN A 9 10.23 -0.87 -14.26
CA GLN A 9 9.04 -0.60 -15.05
C GLN A 9 7.84 -1.38 -14.51
N GLY A 10 8.01 -2.66 -14.19
CA GLY A 10 6.96 -3.48 -13.58
C GLY A 10 6.52 -2.92 -12.23
N PHE A 11 7.45 -2.46 -11.39
CA PHE A 11 7.14 -1.83 -10.12
C PHE A 11 6.38 -0.50 -10.29
N ALA A 12 6.81 0.35 -11.22
CA ALA A 12 6.13 1.61 -11.53
C ALA A 12 4.71 1.36 -12.04
N LYS A 13 4.53 0.37 -12.91
CA LYS A 13 3.22 -0.05 -13.39
C LYS A 13 2.34 -0.53 -12.24
N TRP A 14 2.84 -1.47 -11.44
CA TRP A 14 2.12 -2.00 -10.28
C TRP A 14 1.68 -0.87 -9.33
N TYR A 15 2.60 0.05 -8.99
CA TYR A 15 2.28 1.18 -8.12
C TYR A 15 1.22 2.09 -8.73
N ALA A 16 1.33 2.39 -10.02
CA ALA A 16 0.38 3.22 -10.74
C ALA A 16 -1.03 2.59 -10.74
N GLU A 17 -1.14 1.29 -10.96
CA GLU A 17 -2.41 0.54 -10.99
C GLU A 17 -3.06 0.41 -9.61
N LEU A 18 -2.31 0.55 -8.51
CA LEU A 18 -2.90 0.63 -7.17
C LEU A 18 -3.82 1.85 -6.97
N GLY A 19 -3.71 2.86 -7.80
CA GLY A 19 -4.52 4.09 -7.73
C GLY A 19 -4.35 4.88 -6.44
N LYS A 20 -3.27 4.65 -5.69
CA LYS A 20 -2.96 5.36 -4.44
C LYS A 20 -2.50 6.79 -4.78
N LEU A 21 -2.63 7.70 -3.83
CA LEU A 21 -2.44 9.15 -4.00
C LEU A 21 -3.45 9.83 -4.96
N ARG A 22 -4.56 9.17 -5.28
CA ARG A 22 -5.63 9.69 -6.15
C ARG A 22 -5.15 10.18 -7.53
N ILE A 23 -4.04 9.63 -8.02
CA ILE A 23 -3.50 9.99 -9.31
C ILE A 23 -4.23 9.22 -10.41
N PHE A 24 -4.59 7.99 -10.09
CA PHE A 24 -5.23 7.06 -11.00
C PHE A 24 -6.45 6.44 -10.34
N TRP A 25 -7.48 6.25 -11.08
CA TRP A 25 -8.74 5.66 -10.63
C TRP A 25 -8.70 4.14 -10.79
N ALA A 26 -7.64 3.48 -10.29
CA ALA A 26 -7.45 2.03 -10.45
C ALA A 26 -7.68 1.55 -11.90
N LYS A 27 -7.24 2.32 -12.88
CA LYS A 27 -7.35 2.01 -14.30
C LYS A 27 -6.07 1.32 -14.77
N PRO A 28 -6.16 0.34 -15.69
CA PRO A 28 -4.97 -0.26 -16.28
C PRO A 28 -4.07 0.79 -16.91
N VAL A 29 -2.78 0.64 -16.74
CA VAL A 29 -1.77 1.46 -17.40
C VAL A 29 -1.80 1.15 -18.91
N LYS A 30 -1.87 2.18 -19.75
CA LYS A 30 -1.87 2.08 -21.20
C LYS A 30 -0.46 1.85 -21.74
N SER A 31 0.48 2.65 -21.27
CA SER A 31 1.87 2.57 -21.68
C SER A 31 2.81 2.82 -20.51
N ILE A 32 4.00 2.27 -20.60
CA ILE A 32 5.07 2.44 -19.63
C ILE A 32 6.41 2.48 -20.34
N ASN A 33 7.18 3.54 -20.11
CA ASN A 33 8.46 3.78 -20.77
C ASN A 33 9.53 4.16 -19.75
N LEU A 34 10.67 3.47 -19.78
CA LEU A 34 11.85 3.91 -19.08
C LEU A 34 12.43 5.11 -19.83
N LEU A 35 12.45 6.28 -19.21
CA LEU A 35 12.96 7.51 -19.78
C LEU A 35 14.47 7.65 -19.57
N ALA A 36 14.94 7.34 -18.36
CA ALA A 36 16.33 7.41 -18.00
C ALA A 36 16.66 6.44 -16.86
N LYS A 37 17.89 5.95 -16.85
CA LYS A 37 18.51 5.23 -15.75
C LYS A 37 19.85 5.89 -15.42
N GLU A 38 20.00 6.39 -14.21
CA GLU A 38 21.22 7.04 -13.73
C GLU A 38 21.61 6.43 -12.40
N ASP A 39 22.71 5.69 -12.38
CA ASP A 39 23.15 4.93 -11.19
C ASP A 39 22.01 4.06 -10.63
N SER A 40 21.46 4.41 -9.46
CA SER A 40 20.33 3.71 -8.81
C SER A 40 19.02 4.53 -8.86
N LEU A 41 18.90 5.45 -9.81
CA LEU A 41 17.70 6.23 -10.10
C LEU A 41 17.07 5.77 -11.40
N TYR A 42 15.76 5.61 -11.40
CA TYR A 42 14.97 5.19 -12.56
C TYR A 42 13.85 6.17 -12.77
N PHE A 43 13.77 6.77 -13.95
CA PHE A 43 12.72 7.68 -14.36
C PHE A 43 11.81 6.95 -15.34
N VAL A 44 10.56 6.74 -14.95
CA VAL A 44 9.58 5.94 -15.71
C VAL A 44 8.36 6.79 -16.00
N ALA A 45 8.03 6.94 -17.29
CA ALA A 45 6.77 7.52 -17.72
C ALA A 45 5.68 6.44 -17.71
N VAL A 46 4.51 6.78 -17.18
CA VAL A 46 3.31 5.95 -17.22
C VAL A 46 2.13 6.76 -17.72
N GLU A 47 1.31 6.15 -18.59
CA GLU A 47 0.14 6.80 -19.20
C GLU A 47 -1.12 5.99 -18.98
N TRP A 48 -2.24 6.68 -18.87
CA TRP A 48 -3.60 6.13 -18.79
C TRP A 48 -4.55 6.87 -19.72
N ILE A 49 -5.68 6.20 -20.00
CA ILE A 49 -6.83 6.86 -20.59
C ILE A 49 -7.89 7.04 -19.51
N VAL A 50 -8.22 8.28 -19.20
CA VAL A 50 -9.28 8.64 -18.27
C VAL A 50 -10.30 9.51 -18.98
N ARG A 51 -11.53 8.99 -19.17
CA ARG A 51 -12.61 9.70 -19.87
C ARG A 51 -12.18 10.21 -21.27
N GLY A 52 -11.49 9.34 -22.03
CA GLY A 52 -10.99 9.65 -23.37
C GLY A 52 -9.78 10.59 -23.44
N LYS A 53 -9.25 11.06 -22.31
CA LYS A 53 -8.04 11.88 -22.23
C LYS A 53 -6.86 11.08 -21.73
N ILE A 54 -5.70 11.31 -22.34
CA ILE A 54 -4.43 10.77 -21.85
C ILE A 54 -4.08 11.52 -20.57
N ARG A 55 -3.71 10.79 -19.55
CA ARG A 55 -3.11 11.27 -18.30
C ARG A 55 -1.78 10.57 -18.12
N ASP A 56 -0.79 11.30 -17.65
CA ASP A 56 0.56 10.81 -17.51
C ASP A 56 1.17 11.20 -16.16
N ALA A 57 2.16 10.42 -15.75
CA ALA A 57 3.01 10.73 -14.62
C ALA A 57 4.44 10.26 -14.88
N ILE A 58 5.38 10.97 -14.30
CA ILE A 58 6.78 10.55 -14.21
C ILE A 58 7.02 10.01 -12.81
N ILE A 59 7.38 8.74 -12.71
CA ILE A 59 7.72 8.07 -11.46
C ILE A 59 9.23 7.95 -11.40
N CYS A 60 9.86 8.65 -10.44
CA CYS A 60 11.25 8.44 -10.11
C CYS A 60 11.37 7.45 -8.96
N ILE A 61 12.12 6.38 -9.14
CA ILE A 61 12.38 5.35 -8.13
C ILE A 61 13.86 5.38 -7.79
N ALA A 62 14.18 5.55 -6.50
CA ALA A 62 15.55 5.46 -5.98
C ALA A 62 15.75 4.16 -5.19
N GLU A 63 16.79 3.38 -5.52
CA GLU A 63 17.14 2.15 -4.78
C GLU A 63 17.86 2.43 -3.46
N LYS A 64 18.57 3.53 -3.38
CA LYS A 64 19.34 3.96 -2.20
C LYS A 64 19.02 5.39 -1.82
N GLN A 65 19.52 5.84 -0.70
CA GLN A 65 19.38 7.24 -0.30
C GLN A 65 20.09 8.16 -1.30
N TYR A 66 19.40 9.23 -1.66
CA TYR A 66 19.90 10.28 -2.54
C TYR A 66 19.62 11.65 -1.96
N GLU A 67 20.36 12.64 -2.42
CA GLU A 67 20.02 14.04 -2.20
C GLU A 67 18.78 14.39 -3.02
N ILE A 68 17.64 14.46 -2.34
CA ILE A 68 16.32 14.59 -2.97
C ILE A 68 16.19 15.89 -3.78
N SER A 69 16.87 16.98 -3.38
CA SER A 69 16.91 18.23 -4.12
C SER A 69 17.40 18.04 -5.57
N LYS A 70 18.43 17.22 -5.78
CA LYS A 70 18.95 16.90 -7.11
C LYS A 70 17.94 16.09 -7.95
N ILE A 71 17.26 15.13 -7.33
CA ILE A 71 16.21 14.36 -8.01
C ILE A 71 15.05 15.29 -8.43
N ILE A 72 14.63 16.18 -7.54
CA ILE A 72 13.55 17.15 -7.82
C ILE A 72 13.95 18.07 -8.97
N GLY A 73 15.20 18.54 -9.01
CA GLY A 73 15.72 19.31 -10.14
C GLY A 73 15.50 18.58 -11.46
N LYS A 74 15.97 17.34 -11.56
CA LYS A 74 15.81 16.50 -12.77
C LYS A 74 14.35 16.22 -13.12
N LEU A 75 13.47 16.01 -12.14
CA LEU A 75 12.06 15.76 -12.40
C LEU A 75 11.35 16.96 -13.04
N ARG A 76 11.84 18.18 -12.82
CA ARG A 76 11.30 19.40 -13.46
C ARG A 76 11.49 19.41 -14.97
N ASP A 77 12.56 18.78 -15.46
CA ASP A 77 12.87 18.74 -16.90
C ASP A 77 11.84 17.95 -17.72
N TYR A 78 10.98 17.16 -17.04
CA TYR A 78 9.92 16.36 -17.68
C TYR A 78 8.58 17.09 -17.83
N GLY A 79 8.55 18.42 -17.88
CA GLY A 79 7.35 19.22 -18.15
C GLY A 79 6.25 19.12 -17.08
N ASP A 80 4.97 19.27 -17.48
CA ASP A 80 3.82 19.41 -16.57
C ASP A 80 3.19 18.09 -16.09
N SER A 81 3.76 16.94 -16.44
CA SER A 81 3.30 15.63 -15.96
C SER A 81 3.27 15.57 -14.44
N VAL A 82 2.39 14.74 -13.87
CA VAL A 82 2.40 14.47 -12.43
C VAL A 82 3.74 13.83 -12.04
N LYS A 83 4.41 14.36 -11.01
CA LYS A 83 5.68 13.86 -10.53
C LYS A 83 5.49 13.04 -9.27
N ILE A 84 6.01 11.82 -9.27
CA ILE A 84 6.03 10.91 -8.12
C ILE A 84 7.45 10.52 -7.83
N LEU A 85 7.85 10.66 -6.58
CA LEU A 85 9.13 10.23 -6.07
C LEU A 85 8.95 9.07 -5.11
N ILE A 86 9.61 7.94 -5.37
CA ILE A 86 9.64 6.74 -4.53
C ILE A 86 11.07 6.52 -4.06
N VAL A 87 11.30 6.64 -2.77
CA VAL A 87 12.64 6.58 -2.14
C VAL A 87 12.61 5.70 -0.89
N PRO A 88 13.77 5.20 -0.42
CA PRO A 88 13.86 4.58 0.90
C PRO A 88 13.23 5.47 1.98
N GLU A 89 12.52 4.88 2.95
CA GLU A 89 11.71 5.60 3.94
C GLU A 89 12.48 6.68 4.72
N GLU A 90 13.75 6.48 4.92
CA GLU A 90 14.62 7.35 5.73
C GLU A 90 15.18 8.55 4.95
N SER A 91 14.84 8.69 3.68
CA SER A 91 15.33 9.81 2.86
C SER A 91 14.67 11.12 3.27
N PRO A 92 15.42 12.14 3.70
CA PRO A 92 14.85 13.43 4.11
C PRO A 92 14.30 14.21 2.91
N ILE A 93 13.14 14.84 3.07
CA ILE A 93 12.52 15.70 2.05
C ILE A 93 11.94 16.97 2.66
N ASN A 94 12.05 18.09 1.95
CA ASN A 94 11.32 19.30 2.30
C ASN A 94 9.83 19.11 1.98
N LEU A 95 8.99 19.05 3.01
CA LEU A 95 7.56 18.79 2.87
C LEU A 95 6.78 19.91 2.15
N SER A 96 7.32 21.12 2.05
CA SER A 96 6.69 22.21 1.27
C SER A 96 6.58 21.89 -0.24
N LEU A 97 7.42 20.98 -0.73
CA LEU A 97 7.41 20.52 -2.12
C LEU A 97 6.46 19.34 -2.37
N VAL A 98 5.73 18.90 -1.33
CA VAL A 98 4.95 17.67 -1.38
C VAL A 98 3.45 17.98 -1.29
N ASN A 99 2.69 17.48 -2.25
CA ASN A 99 1.22 17.57 -2.29
C ASN A 99 0.54 16.40 -1.54
N ALA A 100 1.09 15.20 -1.70
CA ALA A 100 0.60 14.02 -1.00
C ALA A 100 1.74 13.06 -0.66
N ARG A 101 1.58 12.34 0.43
CA ARG A 101 2.57 11.38 0.94
C ARG A 101 1.93 10.04 1.27
N SER A 102 2.68 8.97 1.00
CA SER A 102 2.37 7.63 1.51
C SER A 102 3.65 6.87 1.86
N ILE A 103 3.48 5.75 2.57
CA ILE A 103 4.55 4.78 2.78
C ILE A 103 4.09 3.44 2.23
N LEU A 104 4.97 2.78 1.49
CA LEU A 104 4.85 1.40 1.05
C LEU A 104 5.57 0.51 2.06
N TYR A 105 4.89 -0.53 2.52
CA TYR A 105 5.46 -1.61 3.30
C TYR A 105 5.33 -2.90 2.51
N PHE A 106 6.39 -3.69 2.51
CA PHE A 106 6.41 -5.01 1.88
C PHE A 106 6.89 -6.05 2.89
N TRP A 107 6.29 -7.23 2.82
CA TRP A 107 6.74 -8.42 3.52
C TRP A 107 6.98 -9.52 2.50
N ASN A 108 8.20 -10.02 2.42
CA ASN A 108 8.51 -11.24 1.68
C ASN A 108 7.87 -12.44 2.40
N MET A 109 7.72 -13.55 1.72
CA MET A 109 7.01 -14.71 2.28
C MET A 109 7.72 -15.37 3.47
N ASP A 110 8.99 -15.11 3.70
CA ASP A 110 9.79 -15.55 4.86
C ASP A 110 9.78 -14.54 6.03
N ALA A 111 9.14 -13.38 5.85
CA ALA A 111 9.09 -12.35 6.88
C ALA A 111 8.38 -12.85 8.14
N LYS A 112 8.97 -12.54 9.30
CA LYS A 112 8.41 -12.87 10.62
C LYS A 112 7.77 -11.60 11.21
N THR A 113 6.46 -11.67 11.43
CA THR A 113 5.74 -10.63 12.17
C THR A 113 6.08 -10.72 13.67
N LEU A 114 5.60 -9.76 14.46
CA LEU A 114 5.52 -9.94 15.92
C LEU A 114 4.67 -11.17 16.23
N GLU A 115 4.78 -11.67 17.48
CA GLU A 115 3.94 -12.76 17.93
C GLU A 115 2.46 -12.36 17.88
N PRO A 116 1.61 -13.11 17.15
CA PRO A 116 0.18 -12.80 17.02
C PRO A 116 -0.58 -13.14 18.31
N ASN A 117 -1.79 -12.62 18.45
CA ASN A 117 -2.70 -13.02 19.50
C ASN A 117 -3.15 -14.46 19.26
N ARG A 118 -2.83 -15.38 20.17
CA ARG A 118 -3.09 -16.83 20.07
C ARG A 118 -4.57 -17.19 20.23
N HIS A 119 -5.38 -16.33 20.83
CA HIS A 119 -6.81 -16.55 21.03
C HIS A 119 -7.65 -16.05 19.86
N THR A 120 -7.02 -15.51 18.83
CA THR A 120 -7.72 -15.01 17.64
C THR A 120 -7.96 -16.15 16.66
N ARG A 121 -9.24 -16.43 16.37
CA ARG A 121 -9.64 -17.34 15.29
C ARG A 121 -9.81 -16.54 14.00
N MET A 122 -9.32 -17.06 12.88
CA MET A 122 -9.46 -16.44 11.57
C MET A 122 -10.50 -17.16 10.73
N LYS A 123 -11.33 -16.38 10.00
CA LYS A 123 -12.18 -16.89 8.94
C LYS A 123 -11.86 -16.15 7.65
N ILE A 124 -11.75 -16.92 6.57
CA ILE A 124 -11.37 -16.44 5.23
C ILE A 124 -12.61 -16.53 4.35
N TYR A 125 -12.90 -15.46 3.62
CA TYR A 125 -14.02 -15.36 2.71
C TYR A 125 -13.51 -14.99 1.31
N SER A 126 -13.68 -15.91 0.36
CA SER A 126 -13.49 -15.66 -1.08
C SER A 126 -14.78 -15.16 -1.73
N GLU A 127 -15.90 -15.54 -1.14
CA GLU A 127 -17.25 -15.13 -1.49
C GLU A 127 -18.03 -14.75 -0.23
N TRP A 128 -19.01 -13.89 -0.33
CA TRP A 128 -19.83 -13.42 0.79
C TRP A 128 -21.21 -12.99 0.34
N GLY A 129 -22.17 -13.16 1.24
CA GLY A 129 -23.54 -12.66 1.12
C GLY A 129 -23.74 -11.35 1.90
N ASP A 130 -25.00 -10.99 2.05
CA ASP A 130 -25.39 -9.74 2.75
C ASP A 130 -25.06 -9.77 4.24
N ASP A 131 -25.10 -10.92 4.90
CA ASP A 131 -24.78 -11.05 6.32
C ASP A 131 -23.30 -10.80 6.57
N GLU A 132 -22.42 -11.40 5.77
CA GLU A 132 -20.98 -11.15 5.83
C GLU A 132 -20.68 -9.70 5.49
N LEU A 133 -21.33 -9.13 4.48
CA LEU A 133 -21.13 -7.74 4.10
C LEU A 133 -21.55 -6.78 5.23
N ARG A 134 -22.65 -7.06 5.95
CA ARG A 134 -23.05 -6.31 7.14
C ARG A 134 -22.00 -6.41 8.26
N MET A 135 -21.46 -7.60 8.50
CA MET A 135 -20.37 -7.81 9.46
C MET A 135 -19.11 -7.01 9.06
N PHE A 136 -18.68 -7.07 7.79
CA PHE A 136 -17.54 -6.29 7.30
C PHE A 136 -17.75 -4.80 7.47
N MET A 137 -18.96 -4.31 7.16
CA MET A 137 -19.33 -2.91 7.33
C MET A 137 -19.23 -2.48 8.79
N LYS A 138 -19.72 -3.29 9.73
CA LYS A 138 -19.64 -3.01 11.17
C LYS A 138 -18.21 -2.86 11.62
N ILE A 139 -17.33 -3.84 11.35
CA ILE A 139 -15.92 -3.81 11.73
C ILE A 139 -15.22 -2.58 11.15
N HIS A 140 -15.46 -2.29 9.87
CA HIS A 140 -14.81 -1.20 9.16
C HIS A 140 -15.22 0.17 9.73
N LYS A 141 -16.54 0.38 9.98
CA LYS A 141 -17.05 1.60 10.59
C LYS A 141 -16.54 1.81 12.01
N GLU A 142 -16.54 0.76 12.85
CA GLU A 142 -16.04 0.84 14.23
C GLU A 142 -14.53 1.07 14.32
N SER A 143 -13.77 0.62 13.34
CA SER A 143 -12.31 0.82 13.29
C SER A 143 -11.91 2.15 12.66
N TRP A 144 -12.59 2.59 11.60
CA TRP A 144 -12.15 3.68 10.74
C TRP A 144 -13.17 4.83 10.58
N GLY A 145 -14.43 4.57 10.88
CA GLY A 145 -15.52 5.57 10.82
C GLY A 145 -16.33 5.55 9.52
N PHE A 146 -15.87 4.88 8.47
CA PHE A 146 -16.59 4.71 7.21
C PHE A 146 -16.34 3.31 6.64
N PHE A 147 -17.08 2.95 5.60
CA PHE A 147 -17.02 1.64 4.98
C PHE A 147 -16.66 1.76 3.49
N ILE A 148 -15.70 0.97 3.08
CA ILE A 148 -15.41 0.70 1.68
C ILE A 148 -15.67 -0.79 1.48
N PRO A 149 -16.64 -1.18 0.65
CA PRO A 149 -16.95 -2.60 0.45
C PRO A 149 -15.83 -3.31 -0.29
N PRO A 150 -15.54 -4.57 0.06
CA PRO A 150 -14.69 -5.41 -0.75
C PRO A 150 -15.38 -5.71 -2.10
N ARG A 151 -14.61 -6.09 -3.10
CA ARG A 151 -15.12 -6.47 -4.43
C ARG A 151 -14.97 -7.97 -4.61
N GLN A 152 -16.06 -8.67 -4.90
CA GLN A 152 -16.04 -10.08 -5.28
C GLN A 152 -15.17 -10.27 -6.53
N GLY A 153 -14.38 -11.33 -6.56
CA GLY A 153 -13.44 -11.61 -7.64
C GLY A 153 -12.11 -10.84 -7.59
N ASP A 154 -12.05 -9.73 -6.80
CA ASP A 154 -10.80 -8.97 -6.61
C ASP A 154 -10.18 -9.18 -5.23
N HIS A 155 -11.01 -9.43 -4.21
CA HIS A 155 -10.55 -9.52 -2.82
C HIS A 155 -10.85 -10.87 -2.18
N ILE A 156 -9.94 -11.30 -1.31
CA ILE A 156 -10.23 -12.23 -0.24
C ILE A 156 -10.29 -11.44 1.06
N VAL A 157 -11.34 -11.65 1.86
CA VAL A 157 -11.53 -10.98 3.14
C VAL A 157 -11.14 -11.92 4.27
N LEU A 158 -10.22 -11.49 5.13
CA LEU A 158 -9.87 -12.18 6.36
C LEU A 158 -10.53 -11.46 7.52
N VAL A 159 -11.26 -12.20 8.37
CA VAL A 159 -11.90 -11.68 9.57
C VAL A 159 -11.35 -12.38 10.81
N ALA A 160 -10.95 -11.57 11.77
CA ALA A 160 -10.47 -12.01 13.07
C ALA A 160 -11.62 -12.05 14.08
N PHE A 161 -11.77 -13.17 14.77
CA PHE A 161 -12.75 -13.40 15.83
C PHE A 161 -12.05 -13.60 17.17
N LEU A 162 -12.59 -12.98 18.21
CA LEU A 162 -12.21 -13.18 19.59
C LEU A 162 -13.47 -13.53 20.39
N ASN A 163 -13.51 -14.70 21.03
CA ASN A 163 -14.72 -15.22 21.72
C ASN A 163 -15.96 -15.13 20.81
N ASP A 164 -15.86 -15.65 19.59
CA ASP A 164 -16.87 -15.65 18.54
C ASP A 164 -17.37 -14.28 18.06
N SER A 165 -16.86 -13.20 18.61
CA SER A 165 -17.14 -11.85 18.15
C SER A 165 -16.16 -11.40 17.06
N PRO A 166 -16.63 -10.86 15.92
CA PRO A 166 -15.75 -10.34 14.89
C PRO A 166 -15.14 -9.01 15.34
N VAL A 167 -13.80 -8.95 15.42
CA VAL A 167 -13.08 -7.83 16.04
C VAL A 167 -12.07 -7.14 15.12
N GLY A 168 -11.83 -7.70 13.95
CA GLY A 168 -10.93 -7.10 12.97
C GLY A 168 -11.04 -7.74 11.61
N MET A 169 -10.51 -7.06 10.59
CA MET A 169 -10.54 -7.56 9.22
C MET A 169 -9.46 -6.93 8.33
N THR A 170 -9.22 -7.56 7.19
CA THR A 170 -8.38 -7.02 6.11
C THR A 170 -8.82 -7.56 4.76
N TYR A 171 -8.50 -6.84 3.68
CA TYR A 171 -8.76 -7.25 2.30
C TYR A 171 -7.42 -7.53 1.61
N LEU A 172 -7.23 -8.76 1.16
CA LEU A 172 -6.13 -9.12 0.28
C LEU A 172 -6.60 -9.05 -1.18
N ASN A 173 -5.99 -8.18 -1.97
CA ASN A 173 -6.24 -8.14 -3.41
C ASN A 173 -5.53 -9.31 -4.08
N ILE A 174 -6.26 -10.17 -4.79
CA ILE A 174 -5.73 -11.41 -5.37
C ILE A 174 -4.87 -11.18 -6.63
N HIS A 175 -4.97 -10.01 -7.26
CA HIS A 175 -4.25 -9.72 -8.50
C HIS A 175 -2.84 -9.15 -8.26
N ASN A 176 -2.63 -8.51 -7.11
CA ASN A 176 -1.38 -7.81 -6.82
C ASN A 176 -0.86 -8.01 -5.39
N PHE A 177 -1.54 -8.81 -4.59
CA PHE A 177 -1.23 -9.12 -3.19
C PHE A 177 -1.03 -7.87 -2.31
N ASN A 178 -1.70 -6.77 -2.66
CA ASN A 178 -1.75 -5.61 -1.78
C ASN A 178 -2.87 -5.78 -0.75
N ILE A 179 -2.60 -5.41 0.49
CA ILE A 179 -3.63 -5.25 1.52
C ILE A 179 -4.34 -3.94 1.24
N ASP A 180 -5.49 -4.02 0.57
CA ASP A 180 -6.26 -2.84 0.22
C ASP A 180 -6.94 -2.25 1.47
N TYR A 181 -6.86 -0.90 1.59
CA TYR A 181 -7.39 -0.11 2.71
C TYR A 181 -6.75 -0.40 4.08
N GLY A 182 -5.81 -1.35 4.17
CA GLY A 182 -5.07 -1.67 5.39
C GLY A 182 -5.73 -2.72 6.29
N ILE A 183 -5.26 -2.79 7.52
CA ILE A 183 -5.74 -3.72 8.54
C ILE A 183 -6.61 -2.96 9.54
N HIS A 184 -7.83 -3.43 9.76
CA HIS A 184 -8.84 -2.83 10.61
C HIS A 184 -9.06 -3.67 11.87
N VAL A 185 -8.98 -3.03 13.03
CA VAL A 185 -9.30 -3.64 14.33
C VAL A 185 -10.22 -2.67 15.08
N ILE A 186 -11.32 -3.17 15.61
CA ILE A 186 -12.27 -2.41 16.42
C ILE A 186 -11.53 -1.74 17.59
N LYS A 187 -11.85 -0.49 17.88
CA LYS A 187 -11.06 0.36 18.81
C LYS A 187 -10.89 -0.24 20.21
N SER A 188 -11.92 -0.92 20.74
CA SER A 188 -11.86 -1.60 22.04
C SER A 188 -10.84 -2.74 22.12
N HIS A 189 -10.40 -3.26 20.97
CA HIS A 189 -9.44 -4.36 20.84
C HIS A 189 -8.06 -3.93 20.35
N TRP A 190 -7.78 -2.63 20.35
CA TRP A 190 -6.45 -2.14 19.99
C TRP A 190 -5.38 -2.61 20.98
N ARG A 191 -4.15 -2.78 20.50
CA ARG A 191 -2.99 -3.28 21.27
C ARG A 191 -3.10 -4.73 21.74
N SER A 192 -4.12 -5.50 21.32
CA SER A 192 -4.30 -6.92 21.62
C SER A 192 -3.63 -7.84 20.59
N ARG A 193 -2.75 -7.32 19.72
CA ARG A 193 -2.04 -8.06 18.65
C ARG A 193 -2.96 -8.76 17.62
N ILE A 194 -4.22 -8.37 17.54
CA ILE A 194 -5.17 -8.87 16.54
C ILE A 194 -4.76 -8.42 15.12
N GLY A 195 -4.31 -7.18 14.96
CA GLY A 195 -3.78 -6.71 13.68
C GLY A 195 -2.57 -7.50 13.21
N THR A 196 -1.69 -7.91 14.14
CA THR A 196 -0.56 -8.80 13.87
C THR A 196 -1.03 -10.20 13.45
N ALA A 197 -2.08 -10.71 14.08
CA ALA A 197 -2.67 -12.01 13.70
C ALA A 197 -3.28 -11.97 12.30
N LEU A 198 -3.98 -10.89 11.93
CA LEU A 198 -4.48 -10.66 10.57
C LEU A 198 -3.34 -10.60 9.55
N LEU A 199 -2.27 -9.84 9.83
CA LEU A 199 -1.10 -9.76 8.94
C LEU A 199 -0.42 -11.11 8.76
N ALA A 200 -0.19 -11.85 9.84
CA ALA A 200 0.43 -13.17 9.80
C ALA A 200 -0.40 -14.18 8.99
N GLU A 201 -1.72 -14.16 9.15
CA GLU A 201 -2.61 -15.03 8.37
C GLU A 201 -2.69 -14.63 6.91
N THR A 202 -2.66 -13.31 6.61
CA THR A 202 -2.59 -12.81 5.24
C THR A 202 -1.29 -13.28 4.54
N LEU A 203 -0.15 -13.28 5.25
CA LEU A 203 1.12 -13.81 4.74
C LEU A 203 1.01 -15.31 4.42
N LYS A 204 0.41 -16.11 5.31
CA LYS A 204 0.20 -17.55 5.07
C LYS A 204 -0.70 -17.78 3.83
N LEU A 205 -1.80 -17.07 3.74
CA LEU A 205 -2.72 -17.16 2.61
C LEU A 205 -2.02 -16.77 1.30
N ALA A 206 -1.33 -15.64 1.26
CA ALA A 206 -0.60 -15.21 0.08
C ALA A 206 0.49 -16.24 -0.35
N ARG A 207 1.19 -16.83 0.63
CA ARG A 207 2.15 -17.92 0.37
C ARG A 207 1.49 -19.13 -0.28
N SER A 208 0.31 -19.55 0.19
CA SER A 208 -0.43 -20.67 -0.43
C SER A 208 -0.91 -20.37 -1.85
N MET A 209 -0.98 -19.09 -2.22
CA MET A 209 -1.29 -18.61 -3.56
C MET A 209 -0.03 -18.31 -4.39
N ASN A 210 1.15 -18.79 -3.98
CA ASN A 210 2.43 -18.59 -4.65
C ASN A 210 2.86 -17.11 -4.79
N ALA A 211 2.38 -16.24 -3.93
CA ALA A 211 2.87 -14.86 -3.89
C ALA A 211 4.34 -14.82 -3.46
N THR A 212 5.10 -13.85 -3.97
CA THR A 212 6.48 -13.59 -3.55
C THR A 212 6.56 -12.60 -2.39
N SER A 213 5.54 -11.76 -2.26
CA SER A 213 5.41 -10.76 -1.20
C SER A 213 3.97 -10.29 -1.06
N ILE A 214 3.64 -9.71 0.09
CA ILE A 214 2.46 -8.85 0.25
C ILE A 214 2.90 -7.41 0.46
N SER A 215 1.99 -6.49 0.21
CA SER A 215 2.23 -5.06 0.41
C SER A 215 1.07 -4.37 1.09
N VAL A 216 1.34 -3.22 1.67
CA VAL A 216 0.33 -2.25 2.11
C VAL A 216 0.79 -0.84 1.80
N VAL A 217 -0.12 0.00 1.34
CA VAL A 217 0.14 1.42 1.11
C VAL A 217 -0.57 2.23 2.18
N ARG A 218 0.20 2.90 3.04
CA ARG A 218 -0.36 3.85 4.00
C ARG A 218 -0.32 5.25 3.40
N VAL A 219 -1.47 5.74 2.95
CA VAL A 219 -1.63 7.14 2.52
C VAL A 219 -1.85 8.01 3.75
N PHE A 220 -1.10 9.10 3.89
CA PHE A 220 -1.27 10.06 4.97
C PHE A 220 -2.45 10.99 4.69
N ARG A 221 -3.19 11.36 5.75
CA ARG A 221 -4.30 12.31 5.67
C ARG A 221 -3.82 13.75 5.39
N SER A 222 -2.65 14.07 5.88
CA SER A 222 -1.93 15.30 5.60
C SER A 222 -0.45 15.01 5.38
N VAL A 223 0.25 15.87 4.66
CA VAL A 223 1.68 15.68 4.35
C VAL A 223 2.52 15.57 5.62
N GLY A 224 2.21 16.36 6.65
CA GLY A 224 2.86 16.31 7.98
C GLY A 224 2.45 15.12 8.86
N GLY A 225 1.43 14.36 8.42
CA GLY A 225 0.88 13.24 9.18
C GLY A 225 -0.13 13.66 10.27
N ALA A 226 -1.02 12.74 10.62
CA ALA A 226 -1.98 12.86 11.71
C ALA A 226 -1.69 11.79 12.78
N SER A 227 -2.31 11.89 13.96
CA SER A 227 -2.14 10.90 15.04
C SER A 227 -2.53 9.48 14.62
N SER A 228 -3.55 9.35 13.76
CA SER A 228 -3.96 8.07 13.16
C SER A 228 -2.87 7.49 12.24
N ASP A 229 -2.15 8.34 11.52
CA ASP A 229 -1.06 7.94 10.64
C ASP A 229 0.12 7.41 11.47
N THR A 230 0.47 8.11 12.56
CA THR A 230 1.53 7.69 13.48
C THR A 230 1.28 6.28 14.05
N ARG A 231 0.01 5.97 14.43
CA ARG A 231 -0.34 4.63 14.93
C ARG A 231 -0.17 3.55 13.87
N ALA A 232 -0.66 3.79 12.67
CA ALA A 232 -0.55 2.83 11.57
C ALA A 232 0.93 2.59 11.19
N VAL A 233 1.72 3.66 11.11
CA VAL A 233 3.17 3.58 10.86
C VAL A 233 3.87 2.74 11.93
N LYS A 234 3.60 3.01 13.23
CA LYS A 234 4.17 2.22 14.34
C LYS A 234 3.79 0.75 14.24
N PHE A 235 2.52 0.45 13.91
CA PHE A 235 2.05 -0.92 13.75
C PHE A 235 2.78 -1.65 12.61
N TYR A 236 2.83 -1.05 11.41
CA TYR A 236 3.48 -1.70 10.27
C TYR A 236 4.98 -1.87 10.48
N ARG A 237 5.67 -0.88 11.01
CA ARG A 237 7.11 -0.96 11.32
C ARG A 237 7.42 -2.05 12.35
N ALA A 238 6.61 -2.16 13.41
CA ALA A 238 6.79 -3.16 14.44
C ALA A 238 6.62 -4.60 13.95
N ASN A 239 5.91 -4.81 12.83
CA ASN A 239 5.73 -6.12 12.21
C ASN A 239 6.80 -6.47 11.17
N ASN A 240 7.99 -5.89 11.27
CA ASN A 240 9.20 -6.24 10.54
C ASN A 240 9.02 -6.33 9.01
N PRO A 241 8.59 -5.27 8.33
CA PRO A 241 8.52 -5.27 6.88
C PRO A 241 9.92 -5.46 6.28
N SER A 242 10.01 -6.31 5.26
CA SER A 242 11.26 -6.57 4.54
C SER A 242 11.76 -5.36 3.76
N MET A 243 10.85 -4.47 3.36
CA MET A 243 11.18 -3.21 2.69
C MET A 243 10.16 -2.12 3.04
N LYS A 244 10.66 -0.89 3.12
CA LYS A 244 9.87 0.33 3.39
C LYS A 244 10.30 1.43 2.42
N MET A 245 9.34 2.06 1.74
CA MET A 245 9.60 3.16 0.84
C MET A 245 8.64 4.32 1.09
N SER A 246 9.16 5.52 1.11
CA SER A 246 8.34 6.73 1.09
C SER A 246 7.97 7.09 -0.34
N VAL A 247 6.72 7.48 -0.53
CA VAL A 247 6.21 7.95 -1.81
C VAL A 247 5.68 9.35 -1.65
N TYR A 248 6.12 10.23 -2.52
CA TYR A 248 5.77 11.64 -2.53
C TYR A 248 5.20 12.01 -3.89
N ARG A 249 4.01 12.62 -3.89
CA ARG A 249 3.53 13.38 -5.03
C ARG A 249 4.00 14.81 -4.87
N LEU A 250 4.74 15.32 -5.85
CA LEU A 250 5.35 16.63 -5.77
C LEU A 250 4.41 17.75 -6.27
N ASN A 251 4.60 18.93 -5.73
CA ASN A 251 3.98 20.18 -6.20
C ASN A 251 4.87 20.78 -7.28
N TYR A 252 4.29 21.10 -8.45
CA TYR A 252 4.88 21.94 -9.49
C TYR A 252 3.80 22.86 -10.05
#